data_89a7248a6d19aa3fa9ebc3183a7efd91
#
_entry.id   89a7248a6d19aa3fa9ebc3183a7efd91
#
_cell.length_a   1.000
_cell.length_b   1.000
_cell.length_c   1.000
_cell.angle_alpha   90.00
_cell.angle_beta   90.00
_cell.angle_gamma   90.00
#
_symmetry.space_group_name_H-M   'P 1'
#
loop_
_entity.id
_entity.type
_entity.pdbx_description
1 polymer ?
#
loop_
_entity_poly.entity_id
_entity_poly.type
_entity_poly.pdbx_seq_one_letter_code
_entity_poly.pdbx_strand_id
1 'polypeptide(L)'
;MELTTEILRELLDYDQHTGIFTWKPRESKWFKREKYRLRFNRHHAGTVAGYVWTGATGYTRVDIKLLGKLRRAHRLAFLWMGEELPTQVDHVNRDSTDNRWGNLVASSAKENMKNRSMFSSNTSGVTGV
;
A
#
# COMPACT_ATOMS: atom_id res chain seq x y z
N MET A 1 -15.72 10.33 3.92
CA MET A 1 -16.03 9.26 2.98
C MET A 1 -15.17 8.06 3.30
N GLU A 2 -15.80 6.93 3.41
CA GLU A 2 -15.06 5.70 3.72
C GLU A 2 -14.46 5.11 2.45
N LEU A 3 -13.22 4.68 2.53
CA LEU A 3 -12.54 4.11 1.38
C LEU A 3 -12.97 2.65 1.18
N THR A 4 -13.39 2.33 -0.03
CA THR A 4 -13.75 0.97 -0.40
C THR A 4 -12.85 0.49 -1.52
N THR A 5 -12.89 -0.82 -1.81
CA THR A 5 -12.10 -1.37 -2.91
C THR A 5 -12.46 -0.69 -4.23
N GLU A 6 -13.74 -0.46 -4.46
CA GLU A 6 -14.18 0.18 -5.70
C GLU A 6 -13.65 1.60 -5.82
N ILE A 7 -13.73 2.37 -4.73
CA ILE A 7 -13.22 3.74 -4.74
C ILE A 7 -11.71 3.72 -4.93
N LEU A 8 -11.03 2.83 -4.23
CA LEU A 8 -9.57 2.75 -4.34
C LEU A 8 -9.14 2.43 -5.76
N ARG A 9 -9.82 1.49 -6.41
CA ARG A 9 -9.49 1.13 -7.79
C ARG A 9 -9.81 2.24 -8.78
N GLU A 10 -10.74 3.10 -8.44
CA GLU A 10 -11.04 4.25 -9.28
C GLU A 10 -9.93 5.29 -9.20
N LEU A 11 -9.31 5.46 -8.03
CA LEU A 11 -8.36 6.53 -7.81
C LEU A 11 -6.91 6.12 -8.06
N LEU A 12 -6.59 4.85 -7.84
CA LEU A 12 -5.23 4.34 -7.93
C LEU A 12 -5.17 3.06 -8.73
N ASP A 13 -4.08 2.91 -9.45
CA ASP A 13 -3.73 1.63 -10.05
C ASP A 13 -2.64 1.00 -9.19
N TYR A 14 -2.64 -0.32 -9.08
CA TYR A 14 -1.65 -1.04 -8.28
C TYR A 14 -1.07 -2.15 -9.12
N ASP A 15 0.25 -2.13 -9.29
CA ASP A 15 0.93 -3.19 -10.02
C ASP A 15 1.42 -4.21 -9.01
N GLN A 16 0.76 -5.36 -8.95
CA GLN A 16 1.09 -6.37 -7.96
C GLN A 16 2.50 -6.96 -8.14
N HIS A 17 3.09 -6.81 -9.30
CA HIS A 17 4.41 -7.34 -9.56
C HIS A 17 5.54 -6.40 -9.14
N THR A 18 5.27 -5.11 -9.10
CA THR A 18 6.25 -4.13 -8.65
C THR A 18 5.90 -3.56 -7.27
N GLY A 19 4.64 -3.69 -6.87
CA GLY A 19 4.18 -3.12 -5.61
C GLY A 19 3.94 -1.64 -5.66
N ILE A 20 3.92 -1.05 -6.84
CA ILE A 20 3.83 0.39 -6.99
C ILE A 20 2.42 0.82 -7.30
N PHE A 21 1.97 1.87 -6.61
CA PHE A 21 0.70 2.52 -6.90
C PHE A 21 0.96 3.72 -7.80
N THR A 22 0.05 3.95 -8.76
CA THR A 22 0.09 5.14 -9.59
C THR A 22 -1.28 5.81 -9.57
N TRP A 23 -1.27 7.14 -9.70
CA TRP A 23 -2.51 7.90 -9.73
C TRP A 23 -3.24 7.70 -11.05
N LYS A 24 -4.54 7.48 -10.98
CA LYS A 24 -5.38 7.40 -12.17
C LYS A 24 -6.03 8.76 -12.41
N PRO A 25 -6.42 9.06 -13.66
CA PRO A 25 -7.21 10.26 -13.91
C PRO A 25 -8.50 10.21 -13.10
N ARG A 26 -8.93 11.37 -12.61
CA ARG A 26 -10.14 11.45 -11.80
C ARG A 26 -11.28 12.10 -12.56
N GLU A 27 -12.48 11.64 -12.24
CA GLU A 27 -13.70 12.22 -12.81
C GLU A 27 -14.08 13.49 -12.06
N SER A 28 -14.98 14.25 -12.68
CA SER A 28 -15.40 15.55 -12.14
C SER A 28 -16.01 15.46 -10.77
N LYS A 29 -16.62 14.32 -10.44
CA LYS A 29 -17.30 14.18 -9.15
C LYS A 29 -16.36 14.34 -7.95
N TRP A 30 -15.05 14.23 -8.16
CA TRP A 30 -14.08 14.33 -7.07
C TRP A 30 -13.66 15.77 -6.78
N PHE A 31 -14.12 16.74 -7.58
CA PHE A 31 -13.68 18.12 -7.46
C PHE A 31 -14.87 19.05 -7.46
N LYS A 32 -14.74 20.17 -6.76
CA LYS A 32 -15.78 21.20 -6.77
C LYS A 32 -15.80 21.95 -8.08
N ARG A 33 -14.67 22.07 -8.76
CA ARG A 33 -14.56 22.79 -9.99
C ARG A 33 -13.75 22.01 -11.00
N GLU A 34 -14.16 22.14 -12.25
CA GLU A 34 -13.51 21.45 -13.35
C GLU A 34 -12.02 21.79 -13.49
N LYS A 35 -11.65 23.04 -13.18
CA LYS A 35 -10.25 23.43 -13.31
C LYS A 35 -9.34 22.64 -12.36
N TYR A 36 -9.85 22.21 -11.22
CA TYR A 36 -9.06 21.41 -10.29
C TYR A 36 -8.89 19.99 -10.80
N ARG A 37 -9.92 19.45 -11.46
CA ARG A 37 -9.83 18.15 -12.09
C ARG A 37 -8.78 18.16 -13.20
N LEU A 38 -8.84 19.17 -14.06
CA LEU A 38 -7.90 19.27 -15.18
C LEU A 38 -6.47 19.42 -14.67
N ARG A 39 -6.28 20.22 -13.61
CA ARG A 39 -4.96 20.38 -13.03
C ARG A 39 -4.45 19.08 -12.45
N PHE A 40 -5.29 18.36 -11.68
CA PHE A 40 -4.87 17.10 -11.08
C PHE A 40 -4.49 16.10 -12.17
N ASN A 41 -5.33 15.97 -13.19
CA ASN A 41 -5.08 14.97 -14.23
C ASN A 41 -3.85 15.32 -15.05
N ARG A 42 -3.56 16.62 -15.21
CA ARG A 42 -2.36 17.02 -15.93
C ARG A 42 -1.09 16.73 -15.13
N HIS A 43 -1.12 16.99 -13.82
CA HIS A 43 0.11 16.95 -13.01
C HIS A 43 0.33 15.63 -12.30
N HIS A 44 -0.73 14.88 -12.02
CA HIS A 44 -0.60 13.69 -11.18
C HIS A 44 -0.99 12.37 -11.85
N ALA A 45 -1.96 12.40 -12.76
CA ALA A 45 -2.41 11.15 -13.39
C ALA A 45 -1.23 10.46 -14.07
N GLY A 46 -1.07 9.16 -13.78
CA GLY A 46 0.02 8.38 -14.36
C GLY A 46 1.33 8.45 -13.60
N THR A 47 1.41 9.28 -12.55
CA THR A 47 2.64 9.35 -11.76
C THR A 47 2.55 8.43 -10.55
N VAL A 48 3.70 8.07 -9.99
CA VAL A 48 3.75 7.20 -8.82
C VAL A 48 3.09 7.91 -7.64
N ALA A 49 2.23 7.18 -6.94
CA ALA A 49 1.56 7.68 -5.75
C ALA A 49 2.35 7.27 -4.51
N GLY A 50 2.47 8.21 -3.57
CA GLY A 50 3.08 7.90 -2.30
C GLY A 50 4.54 8.28 -2.22
N TYR A 51 5.06 8.17 -1.03
CA TYR A 51 6.45 8.50 -0.75
C TYR A 51 6.95 7.62 0.39
N VAL A 52 8.27 7.48 0.47
CA VAL A 52 8.90 6.71 1.53
C VAL A 52 9.06 7.61 2.75
N TRP A 53 8.48 7.18 3.86
CA TRP A 53 8.64 7.87 5.15
C TRP A 53 9.74 7.16 5.93
N THR A 54 10.64 7.93 6.53
CA THR A 54 11.71 7.37 7.35
C THR A 54 11.61 7.93 8.76
N GLY A 55 11.55 7.05 9.74
CA GLY A 55 11.52 7.46 11.13
C GLY A 55 12.90 7.67 11.70
N ALA A 56 12.96 8.17 12.94
CA ALA A 56 14.22 8.49 13.61
C ALA A 56 15.11 7.26 13.77
N THR A 57 14.52 6.08 13.88
CA THR A 57 15.28 4.84 14.08
C THR A 57 15.67 4.18 12.76
N GLY A 58 15.37 4.80 11.64
CA GLY A 58 15.66 4.21 10.34
C GLY A 58 14.54 3.35 9.78
N TYR A 59 13.44 3.19 10.52
CA TYR A 59 12.28 2.45 10.02
C TYR A 59 11.69 3.19 8.83
N THR A 60 11.37 2.46 7.78
CA THR A 60 10.79 3.05 6.57
C THR A 60 9.43 2.42 6.26
N ARG A 61 8.61 3.18 5.55
CA ARG A 61 7.35 2.68 5.04
C ARG A 61 6.92 3.57 3.88
N VAL A 62 5.99 3.09 3.07
CA VAL A 62 5.43 3.89 1.98
C VAL A 62 4.05 4.38 2.40
N ASP A 63 3.86 5.69 2.37
CA ASP A 63 2.60 6.32 2.71
C ASP A 63 1.99 6.99 1.48
N ILE A 64 0.68 6.90 1.35
CA ILE A 64 -0.07 7.56 0.28
C ILE A 64 -1.15 8.39 0.93
N LYS A 65 -1.17 9.69 0.60
CA LYS A 65 -2.25 10.55 1.10
C LYS A 65 -3.44 10.42 0.18
N LEU A 66 -4.54 9.91 0.71
CA LEU A 66 -5.71 9.63 -0.10
C LEU A 66 -6.95 10.01 0.68
N LEU A 67 -7.82 10.81 0.07
CA LEU A 67 -9.06 11.28 0.69
C LEU A 67 -8.80 11.94 2.05
N GLY A 68 -7.75 12.75 2.09
CA GLY A 68 -7.43 13.53 3.28
C GLY A 68 -6.71 12.80 4.40
N LYS A 69 -6.35 11.54 4.21
CA LYS A 69 -5.66 10.76 5.23
C LYS A 69 -4.39 10.13 4.68
N LEU A 70 -3.36 10.05 5.50
CA LEU A 70 -2.19 9.26 5.17
C LEU A 70 -2.51 7.79 5.42
N ARG A 71 -2.24 6.96 4.42
CA ARG A 71 -2.56 5.54 4.49
C ARG A 71 -1.31 4.75 4.11
N ARG A 72 -1.12 3.60 4.74
CA ARG A 72 0.04 2.76 4.45
C ARG A 72 -0.20 1.97 3.18
N ALA A 73 0.78 2.01 2.27
CA ALA A 73 0.63 1.37 0.97
C ALA A 73 0.38 -0.12 1.09
N HIS A 74 1.04 -0.81 2.03
CA HIS A 74 0.84 -2.25 2.16
C HIS A 74 -0.60 -2.60 2.54
N ARG A 75 -1.26 -1.75 3.32
CA ARG A 75 -2.66 -2.00 3.66
C ARG A 75 -3.57 -1.66 2.48
N LEU A 76 -3.24 -0.63 1.71
CA LEU A 76 -3.99 -0.32 0.50
C LEU A 76 -3.89 -1.45 -0.52
N ALA A 77 -2.75 -2.16 -0.57
CA ALA A 77 -2.60 -3.28 -1.48
C ALA A 77 -3.63 -4.37 -1.17
N PHE A 78 -3.84 -4.71 0.10
CA PHE A 78 -4.86 -5.69 0.47
C PHE A 78 -6.25 -5.22 0.06
N LEU A 79 -6.57 -3.96 0.31
CA LEU A 79 -7.87 -3.42 -0.05
C LEU A 79 -8.04 -3.42 -1.58
N TRP A 80 -7.00 -3.03 -2.31
CA TRP A 80 -7.06 -2.96 -3.77
C TRP A 80 -7.26 -4.34 -4.40
N MET A 81 -6.64 -5.37 -3.81
CA MET A 81 -6.78 -6.73 -4.28
C MET A 81 -8.12 -7.35 -3.89
N GLY A 82 -8.93 -6.64 -3.11
CA GLY A 82 -10.24 -7.13 -2.71
C GLY A 82 -10.18 -8.13 -1.56
N GLU A 83 -9.07 -8.17 -0.84
CA GLU A 83 -8.92 -9.07 0.28
C GLU A 83 -9.34 -8.40 1.58
N GLU A 84 -9.69 -9.21 2.56
CA GLU A 84 -10.05 -8.68 3.86
C GLU A 84 -8.82 -8.01 4.49
N LEU A 85 -9.02 -6.81 5.06
CA LEU A 85 -7.92 -6.07 5.64
C LEU A 85 -7.47 -6.76 6.93
N PRO A 86 -6.23 -7.22 7.00
CA PRO A 86 -5.78 -7.97 8.16
C PRO A 86 -5.44 -7.07 9.32
N THR A 87 -5.29 -7.65 10.51
CA THR A 87 -4.86 -6.91 11.67
C THR A 87 -3.44 -6.37 11.48
N GLN A 88 -2.56 -7.18 10.94
CA GLN A 88 -1.18 -6.80 10.68
C GLN A 88 -0.74 -7.34 9.33
N VAL A 89 0.16 -6.61 8.69
CA VAL A 89 0.76 -7.01 7.43
C VAL A 89 2.27 -7.04 7.59
N ASP A 90 2.87 -8.16 7.23
CA ASP A 90 4.31 -8.31 7.25
C ASP A 90 4.89 -8.30 5.85
N HIS A 91 6.12 -7.86 5.74
CA HIS A 91 6.90 -7.94 4.50
C HIS A 91 7.84 -9.14 4.61
N VAL A 92 7.68 -10.10 3.71
CA VAL A 92 8.43 -11.37 3.77
C VAL A 92 9.93 -11.13 3.78
N ASN A 93 10.40 -10.22 2.92
CA ASN A 93 11.82 -9.93 2.82
C ASN A 93 12.29 -8.86 3.81
N ARG A 94 11.39 -8.41 4.69
CA ARG A 94 11.66 -7.38 5.69
C ARG A 94 11.94 -6.00 5.12
N ASP A 95 11.73 -5.80 3.84
CA ASP A 95 11.84 -4.49 3.23
C ASP A 95 10.45 -3.86 3.23
N SER A 96 10.22 -2.94 4.13
CA SER A 96 8.89 -2.35 4.31
C SER A 96 8.51 -1.39 3.19
N THR A 97 9.39 -1.17 2.23
CA THR A 97 9.07 -0.38 1.05
C THR A 97 8.74 -1.26 -0.16
N ASP A 98 8.89 -2.57 -0.04
CA ASP A 98 8.64 -3.50 -1.13
C ASP A 98 7.24 -4.06 -0.98
N ASN A 99 6.29 -3.44 -1.66
CA ASN A 99 4.87 -3.75 -1.53
C ASN A 99 4.34 -4.63 -2.67
N ARG A 100 5.22 -5.42 -3.27
CA ARG A 100 4.75 -6.43 -4.23
C ARG A 100 3.81 -7.38 -3.52
N TRP A 101 2.76 -7.78 -4.22
CA TRP A 101 1.72 -8.61 -3.60
C TRP A 101 2.30 -9.90 -3.00
N GLY A 102 3.23 -10.53 -3.69
CA GLY A 102 3.84 -11.76 -3.20
C GLY A 102 4.74 -11.56 -1.97
N ASN A 103 5.06 -10.31 -1.64
CA ASN A 103 5.90 -10.00 -0.48
C ASN A 103 5.08 -9.61 0.76
N LEU A 104 3.76 -9.55 0.64
CA LEU A 104 2.90 -9.12 1.75
C LEU A 104 2.19 -10.33 2.34
N VAL A 105 2.22 -10.43 3.66
CA VAL A 105 1.59 -11.55 4.37
C VAL A 105 0.71 -11.00 5.47
N ALA A 106 -0.54 -11.44 5.49
CA ALA A 106 -1.46 -11.07 6.55
C ALA A 106 -1.20 -11.92 7.78
N SER A 107 -1.16 -11.29 8.94
CA SER A 107 -0.99 -12.04 10.17
C SER A 107 -1.56 -11.27 11.34
N SER A 108 -1.86 -11.98 12.41
CA SER A 108 -2.21 -11.34 13.67
C SER A 108 -0.93 -11.13 14.46
N ALA A 109 -1.02 -10.39 15.54
CA ALA A 109 0.15 -10.19 16.41
C ALA A 109 0.71 -11.52 16.90
N LYS A 110 -0.18 -12.45 17.25
CA LYS A 110 0.25 -13.75 17.72
C LYS A 110 0.97 -14.52 16.62
N GLU A 111 0.44 -14.47 15.42
CA GLU A 111 1.07 -15.14 14.29
C GLU A 111 2.40 -14.50 13.95
N ASN A 112 2.50 -13.18 14.09
CA ASN A 112 3.77 -12.52 13.85
C ASN A 112 4.84 -12.98 14.80
N MET A 113 4.52 -13.11 16.07
CA MET A 113 5.48 -13.61 17.04
C MET A 113 5.90 -15.03 16.71
N LYS A 114 4.94 -15.87 16.33
CA LYS A 114 5.23 -17.23 15.94
C LYS A 114 6.12 -17.29 14.72
N ASN A 115 5.82 -16.47 13.72
CA ASN A 115 6.61 -16.43 12.51
C ASN A 115 8.02 -15.92 12.75
N ARG A 116 8.18 -14.98 13.65
CA ARG A 116 9.52 -14.52 13.99
C ARG A 116 10.34 -15.62 14.62
N SER A 117 9.73 -16.42 15.47
CA SER A 117 10.42 -17.56 16.03
C SER A 117 10.86 -18.52 14.94
N MET A 118 9.99 -18.80 14.00
CA MET A 118 10.34 -19.67 12.90
C MET A 118 11.46 -19.08 12.05
N PHE A 119 11.40 -17.80 11.78
CA PHE A 119 12.44 -17.18 10.97
C PHE A 119 13.77 -17.21 11.68
N SER A 120 13.79 -17.02 12.96
CA SER A 120 15.06 -17.06 13.67
C SER A 120 15.67 -18.44 13.64
N SER A 121 14.86 -19.48 13.56
CA SER A 121 15.41 -20.82 13.50
C SER A 121 15.63 -21.29 12.08
N ASN A 122 14.89 -20.79 11.14
CA ASN A 122 14.99 -21.23 9.77
C ASN A 122 15.31 -20.08 8.89
N THR A 123 16.55 -19.79 8.83
CA THR A 123 16.90 -18.62 8.24
C THR A 123 16.50 -18.50 6.88
N SER A 124 16.27 -19.46 6.19
CA SER A 124 15.98 -19.23 4.97
C SER A 124 14.70 -19.19 4.61
N GLY A 125 14.34 -19.93 4.78
CA GLY A 125 13.33 -20.13 4.29
C GLY A 125 12.34 -19.44 4.34
N VAL A 126 12.33 -19.39 4.89
CA VAL A 126 11.34 -18.94 4.98
C VAL A 126 10.91 -17.95 4.35
N THR A 127 11.56 -17.38 4.16
CA THR A 127 11.16 -16.34 3.65
C THR A 127 10.56 -16.44 2.49
N GLY A 128 10.73 -17.12 2.01
CA GLY A 128 10.22 -17.22 0.93
C GLY A 128 9.06 -17.42 0.89
N VAL A 129 9.18 -17.72 1.50
CA VAL A 129 8.31 -18.04 1.39
C VAL A 129 7.81 -17.86 1.09
#